data_0fdb21758195528155601e201b97e2dd
#
_entry.id   0fdb21758195528155601e201b97e2dd
#
_cell.length_a   1.000
_cell.length_b   1.000
_cell.length_c   1.000
_cell.angle_alpha   90.00
_cell.angle_beta   90.00
_cell.angle_gamma   90.00
#
_symmetry.space_group_name_H-M   'P 1'
#
loop_
_entity.id
_entity.type
_entity.pdbx_description
1 polymer ?
#
loop_
_entity_poly.entity_id
_entity_poly.type
_entity_poly.pdbx_seq_one_letter_code
_entity_poly.pdbx_strand_id
1 'polypeptide(L)'
;MINGSRLSADIGCDHGRLSVALLQQGRADRVIASDISAPSLQKATELATLCGLESRLTTVLSDGMAHLGPDEADAIAICGMGGELIARILEANLPAAKNARCITMQPMRGIEELRQFLRKNEFRIIDERLVLDAGRIYQIIRAKSGDPAPLPGWFPQDEYSIGPMLFEKRDPLLIPLLESYRDGHLRRLEKARRKGVTPKALTEIIDRMNGYINIAQEMHKNEAE
;
A
#
# COMPACT_ATOMS: atom_id res chain seq x y z
N MET A 1 6.73 5.66 7.29
CA MET A 1 6.31 4.27 7.28
C MET A 1 7.47 3.29 7.52
N ILE A 2 8.53 3.22 6.73
CA ILE A 2 9.78 2.55 7.13
C ILE A 2 10.57 3.52 8.01
N ASN A 3 11.12 3.04 9.13
CA ASN A 3 11.86 3.88 10.06
C ASN A 3 12.84 3.06 10.89
N GLY A 4 14.14 3.43 10.87
CA GLY A 4 15.18 2.83 11.66
C GLY A 4 15.37 1.33 11.40
N SER A 5 15.47 0.91 10.14
CA SER A 5 15.80 -0.47 9.80
C SER A 5 17.30 -0.62 9.57
N ARG A 6 17.87 -1.72 10.05
CA ARG A 6 19.25 -2.11 9.74
C ARG A 6 19.37 -2.46 8.25
N LEU A 7 18.44 -3.26 7.72
CA LEU A 7 18.36 -3.64 6.33
C LEU A 7 16.93 -3.57 5.82
N SER A 8 16.67 -2.76 4.80
CA SER A 8 15.40 -2.75 4.07
C SER A 8 15.53 -3.45 2.73
N ALA A 9 14.47 -4.12 2.30
CA ALA A 9 14.34 -4.62 0.94
C ALA A 9 13.31 -3.78 0.17
N ASP A 10 13.70 -3.29 -1.01
CA ASP A 10 12.85 -2.55 -1.95
C ASP A 10 12.57 -3.45 -3.15
N ILE A 11 11.38 -4.01 -3.21
CA ILE A 11 10.99 -5.05 -4.18
C ILE A 11 10.29 -4.41 -5.38
N GLY A 12 10.85 -4.61 -6.57
CA GLY A 12 10.45 -3.90 -7.78
C GLY A 12 10.90 -2.44 -7.71
N CYS A 13 12.17 -2.24 -7.43
CA CYS A 13 12.75 -0.93 -7.12
C CYS A 13 12.80 0.03 -8.30
N ASP A 14 12.53 -0.45 -9.52
CA ASP A 14 12.63 0.33 -10.77
C ASP A 14 13.99 1.08 -10.83
N HIS A 15 13.99 2.38 -10.82
CA HIS A 15 15.20 3.21 -10.88
C HIS A 15 15.81 3.50 -9.48
N GLY A 16 15.42 2.79 -8.42
CA GLY A 16 16.00 2.90 -7.08
C GLY A 16 15.68 4.18 -6.32
N ARG A 17 14.69 4.97 -6.75
CA ARG A 17 14.35 6.26 -6.11
C ARG A 17 13.93 6.08 -4.65
N LEU A 18 13.11 5.08 -4.34
CA LEU A 18 12.70 4.77 -2.98
C LEU A 18 13.89 4.29 -2.15
N SER A 19 14.70 3.38 -2.71
CA SER A 19 15.90 2.86 -2.07
C SER A 19 16.86 3.99 -1.66
N VAL A 20 17.17 4.90 -2.57
CA VAL A 20 18.04 6.05 -2.31
C VAL A 20 17.42 6.99 -1.29
N ALA A 21 16.11 7.28 -1.37
CA ALA A 21 15.41 8.13 -0.42
C ALA A 21 15.44 7.54 1.01
N LEU A 22 15.28 6.23 1.18
CA LEU A 22 15.39 5.55 2.47
C LEU A 22 16.78 5.73 3.10
N LEU A 23 17.83 5.62 2.29
CA LEU A 23 19.22 5.80 2.73
C LEU A 23 19.53 7.26 3.08
N GLN A 24 19.15 8.21 2.22
CA GLN A 24 19.39 9.65 2.44
C GLN A 24 18.68 10.18 3.68
N GLN A 25 17.46 9.69 3.94
CA GLN A 25 16.68 10.12 5.09
C GLN A 25 17.03 9.35 6.38
N GLY A 26 18.04 8.48 6.37
CA GLY A 26 18.42 7.66 7.53
C GLY A 26 17.29 6.71 7.98
N ARG A 27 16.40 6.31 7.07
CA ARG A 27 15.31 5.38 7.36
C ARG A 27 15.77 3.92 7.36
N ALA A 28 16.83 3.65 6.63
CA ALA A 28 17.52 2.37 6.59
C ALA A 28 19.04 2.59 6.62
N ASP A 29 19.78 1.69 7.28
CA ASP A 29 21.25 1.72 7.23
C ASP A 29 21.75 1.18 5.89
N ARG A 30 21.11 0.13 5.39
CA ARG A 30 21.39 -0.52 4.10
C ARG A 30 20.08 -0.87 3.39
N VAL A 31 20.13 -0.95 2.05
CA VAL A 31 18.99 -1.37 1.23
C VAL A 31 19.43 -2.45 0.24
N ILE A 32 18.62 -3.51 0.11
CA ILE A 32 18.62 -4.41 -1.04
C ILE A 32 17.53 -3.93 -1.99
N ALA A 33 17.91 -3.49 -3.18
CA ALA A 33 17.00 -3.08 -4.24
C ALA A 33 16.90 -4.19 -5.27
N SER A 34 15.72 -4.80 -5.43
CA SER A 34 15.53 -5.90 -6.37
C SER A 34 14.52 -5.55 -7.46
N ASP A 35 14.77 -6.05 -8.66
CA ASP A 35 13.87 -5.92 -9.81
C ASP A 35 14.10 -7.09 -10.78
N ILE A 36 13.11 -7.38 -11.63
CA ILE A 36 13.25 -8.34 -12.74
C ILE A 36 13.97 -7.75 -13.95
N SER A 37 14.17 -6.44 -13.96
CA SER A 37 14.76 -5.67 -15.06
C SER A 37 16.19 -5.27 -14.75
N ALA A 38 17.16 -5.91 -15.39
CA ALA A 38 18.58 -5.53 -15.29
C ALA A 38 18.83 -4.06 -15.67
N PRO A 39 18.22 -3.47 -16.72
CA PRO A 39 18.36 -2.05 -17.00
C PRO A 39 17.83 -1.13 -15.89
N SER A 40 16.77 -1.52 -15.16
CA SER A 40 16.28 -0.78 -14.01
C SER A 40 17.29 -0.80 -12.87
N LEU A 41 17.86 -1.96 -12.57
CA LEU A 41 18.88 -2.12 -11.54
C LEU A 41 20.15 -1.34 -11.85
N GLN A 42 20.55 -1.26 -13.12
CA GLN A 42 21.68 -0.41 -13.53
C GLN A 42 21.41 1.05 -13.18
N LYS A 43 20.24 1.58 -13.51
CA LYS A 43 19.85 2.96 -13.15
C LYS A 43 19.80 3.19 -11.64
N ALA A 44 19.33 2.19 -10.87
CA ALA A 44 19.35 2.25 -9.41
C ALA A 44 20.78 2.34 -8.86
N THR A 45 21.72 1.56 -9.42
CA THR A 45 23.14 1.61 -9.07
C THR A 45 23.77 2.97 -9.44
N GLU A 46 23.50 3.47 -10.64
CA GLU A 46 23.97 4.78 -11.10
C GLU A 46 23.46 5.90 -10.18
N LEU A 47 22.17 5.88 -9.82
CA LEU A 47 21.57 6.84 -8.90
C LEU A 47 22.21 6.78 -7.50
N ALA A 48 22.47 5.58 -6.98
CA ALA A 48 23.14 5.41 -5.70
C ALA A 48 24.57 5.98 -5.73
N THR A 49 25.31 5.72 -6.79
CA THR A 49 26.67 6.25 -7.00
C THR A 49 26.67 7.78 -7.07
N LEU A 50 25.73 8.37 -7.83
CA LEU A 50 25.58 9.84 -7.91
C LEU A 50 25.28 10.48 -6.54
N CYS A 51 24.65 9.71 -5.64
CA CYS A 51 24.35 10.16 -4.28
C CYS A 51 25.41 9.76 -3.23
N GLY A 52 26.50 9.07 -3.60
CA GLY A 52 27.53 8.58 -2.66
C GLY A 52 27.03 7.48 -1.73
N LEU A 53 26.08 6.64 -2.19
CA LEU A 53 25.40 5.62 -1.39
C LEU A 53 25.68 4.19 -1.88
N GLU A 54 26.60 4.00 -2.82
CA GLU A 54 26.91 2.72 -3.46
C GLU A 54 27.35 1.63 -2.46
N SER A 55 27.99 2.02 -1.36
CA SER A 55 28.38 1.08 -0.30
C SER A 55 27.22 0.62 0.57
N ARG A 56 26.07 1.28 0.50
CA ARG A 56 24.89 1.02 1.32
C ARG A 56 23.70 0.45 0.53
N LEU A 57 23.78 0.45 -0.81
CA LEU A 57 22.76 -0.09 -1.69
C LEU A 57 23.30 -1.30 -2.44
N THR A 58 22.61 -2.43 -2.35
CA THR A 58 22.90 -3.65 -3.12
C THR A 58 21.77 -3.89 -4.10
N THR A 59 22.08 -4.08 -5.39
CA THR A 59 21.08 -4.42 -6.40
C THR A 59 21.07 -5.92 -6.68
N VAL A 60 19.87 -6.51 -6.81
CA VAL A 60 19.68 -7.95 -7.05
C VAL A 60 18.67 -8.17 -8.16
N LEU A 61 19.05 -8.90 -9.21
CA LEU A 61 18.11 -9.35 -10.24
C LEU A 61 17.29 -10.52 -9.69
N SER A 62 16.00 -10.31 -9.45
CA SER A 62 15.14 -11.28 -8.80
C SER A 62 13.66 -11.08 -9.15
N ASP A 63 12.90 -12.16 -9.21
CA ASP A 63 11.44 -12.11 -9.26
C ASP A 63 10.90 -12.00 -7.82
N GLY A 64 10.32 -10.86 -7.52
CA GLY A 64 9.79 -10.57 -6.19
C GLY A 64 10.83 -10.74 -5.09
N MET A 65 10.49 -11.50 -4.05
CA MET A 65 11.30 -11.72 -2.85
C MET A 65 12.11 -13.03 -2.87
N ALA A 66 12.28 -13.68 -4.04
CA ALA A 66 12.93 -15.01 -4.13
C ALA A 66 14.37 -15.03 -3.61
N HIS A 67 15.05 -13.87 -3.61
CA HIS A 67 16.43 -13.73 -3.13
C HIS A 67 16.55 -13.55 -1.62
N LEU A 68 15.45 -13.24 -0.91
CA LEU A 68 15.49 -12.93 0.52
C LEU A 68 15.48 -14.20 1.38
N GLY A 69 16.44 -14.31 2.31
CA GLY A 69 16.34 -15.23 3.41
C GLY A 69 15.26 -14.84 4.43
N PRO A 70 14.79 -15.80 5.26
CA PRO A 70 13.68 -15.54 6.18
C PRO A 70 13.89 -14.37 7.16
N ASP A 71 15.11 -14.14 7.62
CA ASP A 71 15.46 -13.13 8.63
C ASP A 71 16.41 -12.04 8.08
N GLU A 72 16.47 -11.91 6.78
CA GLU A 72 17.46 -11.05 6.15
C GLU A 72 17.09 -9.57 6.24
N ALA A 73 15.85 -9.22 5.89
CA ALA A 73 15.37 -7.84 5.85
C ALA A 73 14.48 -7.50 7.06
N ASP A 74 14.83 -6.42 7.77
CA ASP A 74 14.00 -5.91 8.87
C ASP A 74 12.70 -5.25 8.37
N ALA A 75 12.75 -4.64 7.19
CA ALA A 75 11.61 -3.97 6.58
C ALA A 75 11.57 -4.24 5.08
N ILE A 76 10.36 -4.41 4.55
CA ILE A 76 10.13 -4.66 3.13
C ILE A 76 9.25 -3.53 2.57
N ALA A 77 9.60 -3.03 1.40
CA ALA A 77 8.79 -2.11 0.60
C ALA A 77 8.38 -2.79 -0.71
N ILE A 78 7.10 -2.70 -1.08
CA ILE A 78 6.57 -3.16 -2.37
C ILE A 78 5.61 -2.08 -2.87
N CYS A 79 6.06 -1.24 -3.78
CA CYS A 79 5.34 -0.05 -4.21
C CYS A 79 5.13 -0.02 -5.73
N GLY A 80 4.09 0.68 -6.20
CA GLY A 80 3.86 0.89 -7.64
C GLY A 80 3.30 -0.31 -8.40
N MET A 81 2.85 -1.36 -7.71
CA MET A 81 2.35 -2.60 -8.31
C MET A 81 0.85 -2.79 -8.09
N GLY A 82 0.23 -3.74 -8.81
CA GLY A 82 -1.13 -4.18 -8.49
C GLY A 82 -1.19 -4.97 -7.19
N GLY A 83 -2.26 -4.81 -6.40
CA GLY A 83 -2.43 -5.51 -5.12
C GLY A 83 -2.39 -7.03 -5.23
N GLU A 84 -2.96 -7.60 -6.30
CA GLU A 84 -2.85 -9.03 -6.59
C GLU A 84 -1.40 -9.48 -6.82
N LEU A 85 -0.59 -8.64 -7.48
CA LEU A 85 0.83 -8.94 -7.69
C LEU A 85 1.60 -8.86 -6.38
N ILE A 86 1.33 -7.83 -5.57
CA ILE A 86 1.92 -7.69 -4.23
C ILE A 86 1.58 -8.93 -3.38
N ALA A 87 0.31 -9.35 -3.38
CA ALA A 87 -0.13 -10.54 -2.65
C ALA A 87 0.65 -11.81 -3.10
N ARG A 88 0.80 -12.03 -4.41
CA ARG A 88 1.57 -13.16 -4.94
C ARG A 88 3.06 -13.10 -4.56
N ILE A 89 3.66 -11.92 -4.58
CA ILE A 89 5.06 -11.74 -4.16
C ILE A 89 5.24 -12.11 -2.69
N LEU A 90 4.31 -11.69 -1.82
CA LEU A 90 4.32 -12.05 -0.40
C LEU A 90 4.08 -13.54 -0.19
N GLU A 91 3.16 -14.14 -0.93
CA GLU A 91 2.82 -15.57 -0.85
C GLU A 91 4.00 -16.45 -1.26
N ALA A 92 4.75 -16.03 -2.29
CA ALA A 92 5.90 -16.78 -2.79
C ALA A 92 7.05 -16.87 -1.77
N ASN A 93 7.14 -15.95 -0.80
CA ASN A 93 8.14 -16.01 0.28
C ASN A 93 7.54 -15.54 1.62
N LEU A 94 6.50 -16.26 2.08
CA LEU A 94 5.85 -15.99 3.37
C LEU A 94 6.82 -15.98 4.55
N PRO A 95 7.84 -16.84 4.65
CA PRO A 95 8.79 -16.78 5.76
C PRO A 95 9.50 -15.43 5.86
N ALA A 96 10.07 -14.89 4.78
CA ALA A 96 10.69 -13.57 4.79
C ALA A 96 9.66 -12.45 5.08
N ALA A 97 8.46 -12.54 4.51
CA ALA A 97 7.38 -11.58 4.76
C ALA A 97 6.94 -11.57 6.23
N LYS A 98 6.80 -12.75 6.85
CA LYS A 98 6.35 -12.87 8.25
C LYS A 98 7.42 -12.49 9.27
N ASN A 99 8.68 -12.71 8.97
CA ASN A 99 9.78 -12.37 9.88
C ASN A 99 10.19 -10.91 9.79
N ALA A 100 9.85 -10.21 8.72
CA ALA A 100 10.07 -8.78 8.63
C ALA A 100 9.28 -8.02 9.72
N ARG A 101 9.94 -7.07 10.39
CA ARG A 101 9.31 -6.21 11.40
C ARG A 101 8.12 -5.43 10.84
N CYS A 102 8.18 -5.08 9.57
CA CYS A 102 7.05 -4.48 8.85
C CYS A 102 7.23 -4.59 7.33
N ILE A 103 6.09 -4.60 6.64
CA ILE A 103 5.98 -4.51 5.19
C ILE A 103 5.19 -3.24 4.87
N THR A 104 5.73 -2.39 4.01
CA THR A 104 5.07 -1.19 3.49
C THR A 104 4.70 -1.41 2.04
N MET A 105 3.42 -1.29 1.73
CA MET A 105 2.87 -1.59 0.41
C MET A 105 2.12 -0.38 -0.15
N GLN A 106 2.30 -0.12 -1.44
CA GLN A 106 1.51 0.88 -2.15
C GLN A 106 0.92 0.26 -3.41
N PRO A 107 -0.32 -0.28 -3.34
CA PRO A 107 -1.01 -0.82 -4.49
C PRO A 107 -1.53 0.29 -5.42
N MET A 108 -1.26 0.15 -6.73
CA MET A 108 -1.79 1.05 -7.75
C MET A 108 -3.27 0.76 -8.09
N ARG A 109 -3.70 -0.48 -7.86
CA ARG A 109 -5.05 -1.04 -8.04
C ARG A 109 -5.14 -2.35 -7.26
N GLY A 110 -6.34 -2.94 -7.14
CA GLY A 110 -6.48 -4.25 -6.48
C GLY A 110 -6.17 -4.19 -4.98
N ILE A 111 -6.60 -3.10 -4.33
CA ILE A 111 -6.35 -2.93 -2.89
C ILE A 111 -7.20 -3.89 -2.06
N GLU A 112 -8.39 -4.23 -2.56
CA GLU A 112 -9.31 -5.15 -1.90
C GLU A 112 -8.69 -6.54 -1.81
N GLU A 113 -8.13 -7.04 -2.91
CA GLU A 113 -7.46 -8.33 -3.00
C GLU A 113 -6.24 -8.39 -2.08
N LEU A 114 -5.48 -7.30 -2.01
CA LEU A 114 -4.34 -7.19 -1.10
C LEU A 114 -4.77 -7.25 0.36
N ARG A 115 -5.82 -6.51 0.77
CA ARG A 115 -6.33 -6.53 2.15
C ARG A 115 -6.90 -7.88 2.53
N GLN A 116 -7.63 -8.55 1.62
CA GLN A 116 -8.13 -9.90 1.83
C GLN A 116 -6.98 -10.89 2.03
N PHE A 117 -5.93 -10.79 1.20
CA PHE A 117 -4.73 -11.61 1.35
C PHE A 117 -4.07 -11.40 2.71
N LEU A 118 -3.85 -10.15 3.11
CA LEU A 118 -3.22 -9.81 4.39
C LEU A 118 -4.02 -10.39 5.57
N ARG A 119 -5.35 -10.23 5.56
CA ARG A 119 -6.22 -10.78 6.60
C ARG A 119 -6.17 -12.29 6.65
N LYS A 120 -6.27 -12.97 5.49
CA LYS A 120 -6.26 -14.43 5.37
C LYS A 120 -4.95 -15.04 5.86
N ASN A 121 -3.83 -14.35 5.65
CA ASN A 121 -2.49 -14.84 5.97
C ASN A 121 -1.94 -14.29 7.28
N GLU A 122 -2.82 -13.83 8.19
CA GLU A 122 -2.44 -13.35 9.53
C GLU A 122 -1.40 -12.21 9.49
N PHE A 123 -1.64 -11.24 8.63
CA PHE A 123 -0.94 -9.97 8.68
C PHE A 123 -1.82 -8.90 9.31
N ARG A 124 -1.32 -8.29 10.36
CA ARG A 124 -1.94 -7.14 11.01
C ARG A 124 -1.55 -5.86 10.29
N ILE A 125 -2.53 -5.11 9.77
CA ILE A 125 -2.32 -3.75 9.32
C ILE A 125 -2.07 -2.90 10.57
N ILE A 126 -0.95 -2.17 10.60
CA ILE A 126 -0.49 -1.39 11.74
C ILE A 126 -0.41 0.10 11.47
N ASP A 127 -0.48 0.51 10.22
CA ASP A 127 -0.56 1.90 9.79
C ASP A 127 -1.14 2.01 8.38
N GLU A 128 -1.87 3.08 8.13
CA GLU A 128 -2.41 3.43 6.82
C GLU A 128 -2.27 4.94 6.61
N ARG A 129 -1.97 5.35 5.39
CA ARG A 129 -1.85 6.76 5.01
C ARG A 129 -2.33 6.97 3.58
N LEU A 130 -2.80 8.17 3.33
CA LEU A 130 -3.08 8.66 1.99
C LEU A 130 -1.99 9.64 1.56
N VAL A 131 -1.66 9.62 0.28
CA VAL A 131 -0.70 10.55 -0.31
C VAL A 131 -1.29 11.05 -1.62
N LEU A 132 -1.33 12.36 -1.78
CA LEU A 132 -1.69 13.01 -3.03
C LEU A 132 -0.43 13.25 -3.86
N ASP A 133 -0.37 12.69 -5.05
CA ASP A 133 0.70 12.95 -6.02
C ASP A 133 0.12 13.06 -7.42
N ALA A 134 0.54 14.09 -8.16
CA ALA A 134 0.08 14.38 -9.53
C ALA A 134 -1.46 14.30 -9.69
N GLY A 135 -2.23 14.77 -8.70
CA GLY A 135 -3.69 14.78 -8.73
C GLY A 135 -4.36 13.42 -8.44
N ARG A 136 -3.59 12.40 -8.07
CA ARG A 136 -4.09 11.08 -7.69
C ARG A 136 -3.79 10.79 -6.22
N ILE A 137 -4.79 10.25 -5.50
CA ILE A 137 -4.62 9.83 -4.11
C ILE A 137 -4.25 8.35 -4.09
N TYR A 138 -3.14 8.05 -3.41
CA TYR A 138 -2.62 6.70 -3.23
C TYR A 138 -2.83 6.24 -1.78
N GLN A 139 -3.22 4.98 -1.61
CA GLN A 139 -3.27 4.35 -0.30
C GLN A 139 -1.93 3.65 -0.04
N ILE A 140 -1.35 3.89 1.13
CA ILE A 140 -0.15 3.20 1.60
C ILE A 140 -0.55 2.39 2.83
N ILE A 141 -0.28 1.09 2.80
CA ILE A 141 -0.56 0.15 3.87
C ILE A 141 0.76 -0.31 4.48
N ARG A 142 0.83 -0.29 5.80
CA ARG A 142 1.92 -0.92 6.56
C ARG A 142 1.35 -2.06 7.38
N ALA A 143 1.93 -3.24 7.21
CA ALA A 143 1.51 -4.45 7.92
C ALA A 143 2.71 -5.15 8.56
N LYS A 144 2.43 -6.04 9.50
CA LYS A 144 3.37 -7.00 10.09
C LYS A 144 2.68 -8.34 10.33
N SER A 145 3.45 -9.39 10.54
CA SER A 145 2.93 -10.67 11.00
C SER A 145 2.17 -10.53 12.32
N GLY A 146 1.11 -11.27 12.48
CA GLY A 146 0.25 -11.35 13.66
C GLY A 146 -1.23 -11.30 13.31
N ASP A 147 -2.07 -11.69 14.28
CA ASP A 147 -3.51 -11.72 14.11
C ASP A 147 -4.03 -10.37 13.62
N PRO A 148 -4.92 -10.37 12.61
CA PRO A 148 -5.58 -9.16 12.18
C PRO A 148 -6.26 -8.45 13.35
N ALA A 149 -6.09 -7.13 13.45
CA ALA A 149 -6.82 -6.38 14.45
C ALA A 149 -8.34 -6.53 14.22
N PRO A 150 -9.16 -6.64 15.29
CA PRO A 150 -10.59 -6.57 15.15
C PRO A 150 -10.99 -5.24 14.51
N LEU A 151 -11.94 -5.29 13.59
CA LEU A 151 -12.48 -4.08 12.99
C LEU A 151 -13.40 -3.38 13.98
N PRO A 152 -13.44 -2.03 13.98
CA PRO A 152 -14.41 -1.29 14.78
C PRO A 152 -15.86 -1.75 14.50
N GLY A 153 -16.72 -1.76 15.50
CA GLY A 153 -18.10 -2.26 15.35
C GLY A 153 -18.94 -1.48 14.32
N TRP A 154 -18.58 -0.23 14.04
CA TRP A 154 -19.21 0.61 13.00
C TRP A 154 -18.67 0.31 11.59
N PHE A 155 -17.54 -0.42 11.45
CA PHE A 155 -16.90 -0.70 10.18
C PHE A 155 -17.32 -2.08 9.66
N PRO A 156 -17.80 -2.19 8.40
CA PRO A 156 -18.24 -3.48 7.85
C PRO A 156 -17.10 -4.49 7.77
N GLN A 157 -17.39 -5.73 8.13
CA GLN A 157 -16.41 -6.81 8.18
C GLN A 157 -15.93 -7.27 6.79
N ASP A 158 -16.72 -6.99 5.75
CA ASP A 158 -16.47 -7.32 4.34
C ASP A 158 -15.95 -6.13 3.52
N GLU A 159 -15.61 -5.01 4.18
CA GLU A 159 -15.06 -3.84 3.50
C GLU A 159 -13.54 -3.94 3.36
N TYR A 160 -13.06 -3.92 2.12
CA TYR A 160 -11.64 -4.03 1.80
C TYR A 160 -11.12 -2.89 0.91
N SER A 161 -11.99 -2.01 0.38
CA SER A 161 -11.57 -0.90 -0.48
C SER A 161 -10.90 0.24 0.29
N ILE A 162 -11.21 0.37 1.58
CA ILE A 162 -10.72 1.40 2.48
C ILE A 162 -10.43 0.79 3.85
N GLY A 163 -9.52 1.37 4.62
CA GLY A 163 -9.21 0.92 5.96
C GLY A 163 -9.75 1.81 7.06
N PRO A 164 -10.17 1.24 8.22
CA PRO A 164 -10.73 2.00 9.33
C PRO A 164 -9.74 2.99 9.95
N MET A 165 -8.43 2.70 9.89
CA MET A 165 -7.41 3.60 10.45
C MET A 165 -7.38 4.98 9.79
N LEU A 166 -7.80 5.10 8.53
CA LEU A 166 -7.88 6.39 7.84
C LEU A 166 -8.98 7.26 8.44
N PHE A 167 -10.09 6.66 8.88
CA PHE A 167 -11.16 7.34 9.60
C PHE A 167 -10.71 7.75 11.00
N GLU A 168 -10.12 6.81 11.76
CA GLU A 168 -9.63 7.04 13.12
C GLU A 168 -8.58 8.16 13.16
N LYS A 169 -7.71 8.24 12.15
CA LYS A 169 -6.70 9.28 11.98
C LYS A 169 -7.24 10.58 11.39
N ARG A 170 -8.50 10.57 10.94
CA ARG A 170 -9.11 11.71 10.25
C ARG A 170 -8.20 12.22 9.12
N ASP A 171 -7.70 11.28 8.31
CA ASP A 171 -6.78 11.65 7.21
C ASP A 171 -7.46 12.67 6.29
N PRO A 172 -6.86 13.85 6.05
CA PRO A 172 -7.50 14.92 5.29
C PRO A 172 -7.79 14.56 3.84
N LEU A 173 -7.14 13.54 3.31
CA LEU A 173 -7.38 13.03 1.96
C LEU A 173 -8.47 11.95 1.91
N LEU A 174 -9.04 11.53 3.05
CA LEU A 174 -10.03 10.46 3.10
C LEU A 174 -11.32 10.85 2.37
N ILE A 175 -11.89 12.01 2.66
CA ILE A 175 -13.11 12.48 1.99
C ILE A 175 -12.87 12.63 0.49
N PRO A 176 -11.83 13.33 0.00
CA PRO A 176 -11.50 13.37 -1.42
C PRO A 176 -11.35 12.00 -2.09
N LEU A 177 -10.75 11.02 -1.40
CA LEU A 177 -10.62 9.66 -1.92
C LEU A 177 -11.98 8.97 -2.07
N LEU A 178 -12.84 9.03 -1.04
CA LEU A 178 -14.18 8.44 -1.06
C LEU A 178 -15.07 9.08 -2.12
N GLU A 179 -14.99 10.40 -2.29
CA GLU A 179 -15.68 11.11 -3.36
C GLU A 179 -15.21 10.67 -4.75
N SER A 180 -13.90 10.51 -4.94
CA SER A 180 -13.34 9.98 -6.19
C SER A 180 -13.86 8.58 -6.52
N TYR A 181 -13.98 7.70 -5.52
CA TYR A 181 -14.56 6.36 -5.69
C TYR A 181 -16.03 6.43 -6.03
N ARG A 182 -16.83 7.18 -5.26
CA ARG A 182 -18.26 7.42 -5.53
C ARG A 182 -18.47 7.90 -6.95
N ASP A 183 -17.76 8.95 -7.35
CA ASP A 183 -17.90 9.56 -8.67
C ASP A 183 -17.49 8.62 -9.81
N GLY A 184 -16.48 7.76 -9.56
CA GLY A 184 -16.14 6.69 -10.47
C GLY A 184 -17.28 5.69 -10.68
N HIS A 185 -17.96 5.29 -9.61
CA HIS A 185 -19.12 4.40 -9.66
C HIS A 185 -20.34 5.09 -10.27
N LEU A 186 -20.59 6.36 -10.01
CA LEU A 186 -21.65 7.15 -10.62
C LEU A 186 -21.50 7.20 -12.14
N ARG A 187 -20.30 7.47 -12.66
CA ARG A 187 -20.03 7.45 -14.11
C ARG A 187 -20.31 6.07 -14.73
N ARG A 188 -19.99 4.98 -14.03
CA ARG A 188 -20.30 3.61 -14.47
C ARG A 188 -21.80 3.36 -14.48
N LEU A 189 -22.53 3.81 -13.46
CA LEU A 189 -23.99 3.68 -13.35
C LEU A 189 -24.69 4.45 -14.46
N GLU A 190 -24.28 5.69 -14.73
CA GLU A 190 -24.82 6.47 -15.87
C GLU A 190 -24.61 5.79 -17.21
N LYS A 191 -23.40 5.24 -17.43
CA LYS A 191 -23.11 4.48 -18.66
C LYS A 191 -23.99 3.23 -18.80
N ALA A 192 -24.28 2.53 -17.70
CA ALA A 192 -25.18 1.37 -17.70
C ALA A 192 -26.62 1.78 -17.94
N ARG A 193 -27.10 2.87 -17.31
CA ARG A 193 -28.46 3.41 -17.52
C ARG A 193 -28.72 3.81 -18.96
N ARG A 194 -27.74 4.41 -19.64
CA ARG A 194 -27.84 4.72 -21.10
C ARG A 194 -28.04 3.47 -21.96
N LYS A 195 -27.66 2.29 -21.44
CA LYS A 195 -27.90 0.98 -22.09
C LYS A 195 -29.15 0.27 -21.58
N GLY A 196 -30.02 0.94 -20.81
CA GLY A 196 -31.24 0.39 -20.24
C GLY A 196 -31.04 -0.53 -19.05
N VAL A 197 -29.85 -0.53 -18.41
CA VAL A 197 -29.52 -1.39 -17.26
C VAL A 197 -29.25 -0.54 -16.03
N THR A 198 -29.83 -0.93 -14.88
CA THR A 198 -29.51 -0.32 -13.58
C THR A 198 -28.93 -1.39 -12.65
N PRO A 199 -27.62 -1.59 -12.63
CA PRO A 199 -27.00 -2.61 -11.79
C PRO A 199 -27.17 -2.27 -10.29
N LYS A 200 -27.90 -3.12 -9.56
CA LYS A 200 -28.18 -2.95 -8.12
C LYS A 200 -26.86 -2.82 -7.32
N ALA A 201 -25.88 -3.66 -7.63
CA ALA A 201 -24.57 -3.63 -6.98
C ALA A 201 -23.87 -2.26 -7.07
N LEU A 202 -23.97 -1.54 -8.21
CA LEU A 202 -23.38 -0.20 -8.32
C LEU A 202 -24.11 0.83 -7.44
N THR A 203 -25.42 0.71 -7.32
CA THR A 203 -26.21 1.57 -6.43
C THR A 203 -25.81 1.35 -4.97
N GLU A 204 -25.73 0.10 -4.54
CA GLU A 204 -25.32 -0.27 -3.19
C GLU A 204 -23.92 0.23 -2.83
N ILE A 205 -22.95 0.15 -3.76
CA ILE A 205 -21.61 0.68 -3.55
C ILE A 205 -21.64 2.21 -3.41
N ILE A 206 -22.41 2.92 -4.25
CA ILE A 206 -22.54 4.38 -4.17
C ILE A 206 -23.14 4.79 -2.82
N ASP A 207 -24.20 4.12 -2.38
CA ASP A 207 -24.83 4.40 -1.09
C ASP A 207 -23.86 4.15 0.07
N ARG A 208 -23.07 3.09 0.00
CA ARG A 208 -22.01 2.80 0.98
C ARG A 208 -20.95 3.90 1.00
N MET A 209 -20.49 4.38 -0.16
CA MET A 209 -19.52 5.48 -0.23
C MET A 209 -20.09 6.78 0.37
N ASN A 210 -21.36 7.09 0.13
CA ASN A 210 -22.04 8.24 0.75
C ASN A 210 -22.09 8.08 2.27
N GLY A 211 -22.37 6.89 2.78
CA GLY A 211 -22.32 6.58 4.22
C GLY A 211 -20.94 6.85 4.82
N TYR A 212 -19.88 6.39 4.17
CA TYR A 212 -18.50 6.64 4.62
C TYR A 212 -18.11 8.12 4.58
N ILE A 213 -18.53 8.85 3.56
CA ILE A 213 -18.30 10.30 3.49
C ILE A 213 -18.96 10.99 4.69
N ASN A 214 -20.20 10.65 5.02
CA ASN A 214 -20.91 11.21 6.17
C ASN A 214 -20.18 10.90 7.49
N ILE A 215 -19.78 9.66 7.71
CA ILE A 215 -19.00 9.25 8.90
C ILE A 215 -17.70 10.05 8.99
N ALA A 216 -16.94 10.16 7.90
CA ALA A 216 -15.71 10.92 7.87
C ALA A 216 -15.93 12.41 8.19
N GLN A 217 -16.99 13.02 7.64
CA GLN A 217 -17.36 14.41 7.92
C GLN A 217 -17.74 14.63 9.39
N GLU A 218 -18.50 13.74 9.99
CA GLU A 218 -18.87 13.80 11.41
C GLU A 218 -17.64 13.66 12.31
N MET A 219 -16.72 12.73 11.99
CA MET A 219 -15.48 12.57 12.74
C MET A 219 -14.56 13.81 12.68
N HIS A 220 -14.59 14.57 11.56
CA HIS A 220 -13.84 15.82 11.45
C HIS A 220 -14.48 16.98 12.22
N LYS A 221 -15.82 17.03 12.32
CA LYS A 221 -16.54 18.09 13.05
C LYS A 221 -16.33 18.01 14.56
N ASN A 222 -16.33 16.81 15.12
CA ASN A 222 -16.17 16.58 16.57
C ASN A 222 -14.79 16.96 17.13
N GLU A 223 -13.90 17.55 16.32
CA GLU A 223 -12.61 18.08 16.75
C GLU A 223 -12.62 19.61 16.90
N ALA A 224 -13.63 20.28 16.33
CA ALA A 224 -13.74 21.74 16.31
C ALA A 224 -14.58 22.31 17.48
N GLU A 225 -15.14 21.42 18.29
CA GLU A 225 -15.82 21.72 19.56
C GLU A 225 -14.93 21.37 20.77
#